data_f2aca2696d56868cae88087e2d598ff8
#
_entry.id   f2aca2696d56868cae88087e2d598ff8
#
_cell.length_a   1.000
_cell.length_b   1.000
_cell.length_c   1.000
_cell.angle_alpha   90.00
_cell.angle_beta   90.00
_cell.angle_gamma   90.00
#
_symmetry.space_group_name_H-M   'P 1'
#
loop_
_entity.id
_entity.type
_entity.pdbx_description
1 polymer ?
#
loop_
_entity_poly.entity_id
_entity_poly.type
_entity_poly.pdbx_seq_one_letter_code
_entity_poly.pdbx_strand_id
1 'polypeptide(L)'
;ARLFENQYGVAVHDKKVTDFINFYQSIDVLLIDDIQEIAGKSGTQKALFPIFNHLHHKGKLIIMTSDRPPIELDGIMERLISRFGWGVTEELPKPDLELRKQILHHKSAKNGLSLPDDVIDLIAEHATDSVRELEGIVMSLITRATILNLPVTAELAKVVMKSTIKVNKKKINFDMIVETTAAAFNFDPDVIFTKNRMRNIADARQVIMYLANKYTELSSTMIGAKLGRTHATVLYGIKTVENRMGIEKSFCETV
;
A
#
# COMPACT_ATOMS: atom_id res chain seq x y z
N ALA A 1 -6.77 15.97 7.68
CA ALA A 1 -8.23 15.90 7.44
C ALA A 1 -9.03 15.61 8.71
N ARG A 2 -8.63 14.65 9.55
CA ARG A 2 -9.40 14.23 10.75
C ARG A 2 -9.73 15.36 11.72
N LEU A 3 -8.78 16.26 12.00
CA LEU A 3 -9.04 17.42 12.88
C LEU A 3 -10.14 18.33 12.30
N PHE A 4 -10.07 18.62 11.00
CA PHE A 4 -11.07 19.41 10.31
C PHE A 4 -12.47 18.77 10.38
N GLU A 5 -12.55 17.45 10.16
CA GLU A 5 -13.78 16.69 10.27
C GLU A 5 -14.37 16.73 11.69
N ASN A 6 -13.54 16.48 12.71
CA ASN A 6 -13.98 16.51 14.11
C ASN A 6 -14.51 17.89 14.50
N GLN A 7 -13.80 18.95 14.14
CA GLN A 7 -14.23 20.33 14.40
C GLN A 7 -15.52 20.67 13.66
N TYR A 8 -15.68 20.21 12.40
CA TYR A 8 -16.93 20.35 11.67
C TYR A 8 -18.08 19.61 12.36
N GLY A 9 -17.84 18.39 12.85
CA GLY A 9 -18.83 17.61 13.61
C GLY A 9 -19.33 18.35 14.85
N VAL A 10 -18.40 18.94 15.62
CA VAL A 10 -18.73 19.79 16.78
C VAL A 10 -19.53 21.01 16.35
N ALA A 11 -19.12 21.70 15.27
CA ALA A 11 -19.81 22.88 14.76
C ALA A 11 -21.24 22.56 14.28
N VAL A 12 -21.47 21.37 13.71
CA VAL A 12 -22.81 20.90 13.33
C VAL A 12 -23.67 20.65 14.57
N HIS A 13 -23.13 19.95 15.57
CA HIS A 13 -23.83 19.67 16.83
C HIS A 13 -24.24 20.99 17.53
N ASP A 14 -23.34 21.95 17.59
CA ASP A 14 -23.55 23.24 18.27
C ASP A 14 -24.30 24.27 17.43
N LYS A 15 -24.71 23.91 16.20
CA LYS A 15 -25.36 24.81 15.22
C LYS A 15 -24.51 26.04 14.85
N LYS A 16 -23.18 25.90 14.87
CA LYS A 16 -22.19 26.97 14.59
C LYS A 16 -21.39 26.75 13.29
N VAL A 17 -22.00 26.10 12.30
CA VAL A 17 -21.32 25.80 11.02
C VAL A 17 -20.84 27.08 10.31
N THR A 18 -21.58 28.17 10.43
CA THR A 18 -21.19 29.47 9.85
C THR A 18 -19.91 30.00 10.51
N ASP A 19 -19.82 29.92 11.84
CA ASP A 19 -18.63 30.37 12.58
C ASP A 19 -17.41 29.52 12.23
N PHE A 20 -17.60 28.22 12.08
CA PHE A 20 -16.56 27.29 11.61
C PHE A 20 -16.03 27.69 10.22
N ILE A 21 -16.92 27.94 9.25
CA ILE A 21 -16.54 28.36 7.91
C ILE A 21 -15.79 29.70 7.96
N ASN A 22 -16.31 30.67 8.68
CA ASN A 22 -15.69 32.01 8.82
C ASN A 22 -14.30 31.93 9.45
N PHE A 23 -14.13 31.08 10.47
CA PHE A 23 -12.81 30.83 11.08
C PHE A 23 -11.79 30.35 10.04
N TYR A 24 -12.15 29.31 9.28
CA TYR A 24 -11.24 28.76 8.26
C TYR A 24 -11.03 29.69 7.07
N GLN A 25 -11.96 30.61 6.80
CA GLN A 25 -11.79 31.64 5.77
C GLN A 25 -10.89 32.80 6.22
N SER A 26 -10.65 32.95 7.52
CA SER A 26 -9.81 34.01 8.08
C SER A 26 -8.32 33.65 8.17
N ILE A 27 -7.94 32.39 7.95
CA ILE A 27 -6.55 31.95 8.07
C ILE A 27 -5.73 32.32 6.82
N ASP A 28 -4.41 32.39 6.99
CA ASP A 28 -3.48 32.66 5.89
C ASP A 28 -2.95 31.39 5.21
N VAL A 29 -2.86 30.30 5.97
CA VAL A 29 -2.35 29.01 5.49
C VAL A 29 -3.29 27.90 5.95
N LEU A 30 -3.79 27.12 5.00
CA LEU A 30 -4.55 25.89 5.25
C LEU A 30 -3.70 24.69 4.89
N LEU A 31 -3.36 23.88 5.90
CA LEU A 31 -2.68 22.60 5.71
C LEU A 31 -3.64 21.46 6.05
N ILE A 32 -3.89 20.60 5.09
CA ILE A 32 -4.73 19.40 5.27
C ILE A 32 -3.91 18.17 4.93
N ASP A 33 -3.58 17.39 5.94
CA ASP A 33 -2.91 16.12 5.79
C ASP A 33 -3.93 15.01 5.56
N ASP A 34 -3.60 14.06 4.66
CA ASP A 34 -4.43 12.91 4.31
C ASP A 34 -5.84 13.28 3.82
N ILE A 35 -5.95 14.08 2.75
CA ILE A 35 -7.25 14.57 2.25
C ILE A 35 -8.22 13.44 1.88
N GLN A 36 -7.75 12.24 1.51
CA GLN A 36 -8.57 11.07 1.23
C GLN A 36 -9.45 10.63 2.42
N GLU A 37 -9.10 11.02 3.65
CA GLU A 37 -9.87 10.71 4.85
C GLU A 37 -11.27 11.37 4.88
N ILE A 38 -11.51 12.41 4.06
CA ILE A 38 -12.86 13.00 3.93
C ILE A 38 -13.70 12.33 2.84
N ALA A 39 -13.20 11.27 2.19
CA ALA A 39 -13.96 10.51 1.20
C ALA A 39 -15.28 9.98 1.80
N GLY A 40 -16.38 10.08 1.07
CA GLY A 40 -17.71 9.69 1.52
C GLY A 40 -18.37 10.63 2.54
N LYS A 41 -17.64 11.63 3.08
CA LYS A 41 -18.14 12.55 4.11
C LYS A 41 -18.73 13.83 3.49
N SER A 42 -19.90 13.71 2.89
CA SER A 42 -20.50 14.78 2.08
C SER A 42 -20.67 16.10 2.83
N GLY A 43 -20.98 16.09 4.13
CA GLY A 43 -21.11 17.29 4.96
C GLY A 43 -19.78 18.03 5.10
N THR A 44 -18.72 17.33 5.45
CA THR A 44 -17.35 17.87 5.59
C THR A 44 -16.86 18.44 4.27
N GLN A 45 -17.10 17.75 3.15
CA GLN A 45 -16.76 18.21 1.81
C GLN A 45 -17.53 19.47 1.41
N LYS A 46 -18.83 19.55 1.77
CA LYS A 46 -19.65 20.74 1.55
C LYS A 46 -19.14 21.95 2.33
N ALA A 47 -18.59 21.76 3.53
CA ALA A 47 -17.99 22.83 4.33
C ALA A 47 -16.61 23.24 3.79
N LEU A 48 -15.79 22.29 3.35
CA LEU A 48 -14.46 22.55 2.79
C LEU A 48 -14.53 23.37 1.48
N PHE A 49 -15.54 23.12 0.66
CA PHE A 49 -15.66 23.75 -0.65
C PHE A 49 -15.69 25.27 -0.62
N PRO A 50 -16.56 25.98 0.16
CA PRO A 50 -16.55 27.43 0.26
C PRO A 50 -15.27 27.97 0.93
N ILE A 51 -14.67 27.23 1.86
CA ILE A 51 -13.40 27.60 2.50
C ILE A 51 -12.28 27.59 1.45
N PHE A 52 -12.14 26.50 0.71
CA PHE A 52 -11.16 26.39 -0.36
C PHE A 52 -11.28 27.53 -1.38
N ASN A 53 -12.49 27.75 -1.88
CA ASN A 53 -12.73 28.83 -2.87
C ASN A 53 -12.36 30.20 -2.32
N HIS A 54 -12.72 30.50 -1.08
CA HIS A 54 -12.42 31.79 -0.46
C HIS A 54 -10.90 31.97 -0.33
N LEU A 55 -10.19 31.00 0.23
CA LEU A 55 -8.75 31.06 0.43
C LEU A 55 -8.01 31.17 -0.91
N HIS A 56 -8.39 30.35 -1.88
CA HIS A 56 -7.80 30.39 -3.23
C HIS A 56 -8.02 31.76 -3.89
N HIS A 57 -9.24 32.29 -3.84
CA HIS A 57 -9.56 33.58 -4.43
C HIS A 57 -8.82 34.75 -3.76
N LYS A 58 -8.53 34.63 -2.48
CA LYS A 58 -7.74 35.60 -1.71
C LYS A 58 -6.22 35.41 -1.85
N GLY A 59 -5.76 34.48 -2.66
CA GLY A 59 -4.33 34.16 -2.83
C GLY A 59 -3.67 33.60 -1.58
N LYS A 60 -4.46 32.97 -0.69
CA LYS A 60 -3.93 32.31 0.51
C LYS A 60 -3.31 30.95 0.16
N LEU A 61 -2.39 30.50 0.98
CA LEU A 61 -1.69 29.25 0.75
C LEU A 61 -2.55 28.05 1.22
N ILE A 62 -2.74 27.08 0.32
CA ILE A 62 -3.40 25.81 0.62
C ILE A 62 -2.42 24.70 0.29
N ILE A 63 -2.11 23.87 1.28
CA ILE A 63 -1.23 22.68 1.15
C ILE A 63 -2.04 21.46 1.53
N MET A 64 -2.04 20.44 0.67
CA MET A 64 -2.73 19.17 0.94
C MET A 64 -1.81 18.01 0.67
N THR A 65 -1.91 16.96 1.48
CA THR A 65 -1.28 15.66 1.20
C THR A 65 -2.34 14.61 0.88
N SER A 66 -1.94 13.62 0.09
CA SER A 66 -2.80 12.50 -0.30
C SER A 66 -1.96 11.24 -0.53
N ASP A 67 -2.56 10.07 -0.38
CA ASP A 67 -1.95 8.78 -0.72
C ASP A 67 -2.04 8.45 -2.23
N ARG A 68 -2.76 9.27 -2.98
CA ARG A 68 -2.97 9.12 -4.43
C ARG A 68 -3.25 10.46 -5.10
N PRO A 69 -3.06 10.57 -6.43
CA PRO A 69 -3.34 11.81 -7.15
C PRO A 69 -4.83 12.21 -7.08
N PRO A 70 -5.16 13.51 -7.21
CA PRO A 70 -6.54 14.01 -7.09
C PRO A 70 -7.56 13.26 -7.96
N ILE A 71 -7.18 12.86 -9.16
CA ILE A 71 -8.06 12.16 -10.11
C ILE A 71 -8.48 10.76 -9.64
N GLU A 72 -7.72 10.15 -8.72
CA GLU A 72 -7.97 8.81 -8.17
C GLU A 72 -8.67 8.86 -6.80
N LEU A 73 -9.12 10.04 -6.36
CA LEU A 73 -9.80 10.22 -5.08
C LEU A 73 -11.28 9.86 -5.18
N ASP A 74 -11.57 8.57 -5.03
CA ASP A 74 -12.95 8.08 -4.98
C ASP A 74 -13.68 8.62 -3.73
N GLY A 75 -14.98 8.92 -3.89
CA GLY A 75 -15.81 9.40 -2.80
C GLY A 75 -15.60 10.88 -2.43
N ILE A 76 -14.77 11.61 -3.18
CA ILE A 76 -14.66 13.07 -3.12
C ILE A 76 -15.52 13.69 -4.24
N MET A 77 -16.19 14.79 -3.93
CA MET A 77 -17.01 15.52 -4.91
C MET A 77 -16.15 16.00 -6.07
N GLU A 78 -16.58 15.79 -7.32
CA GLU A 78 -15.88 16.20 -8.55
C GLU A 78 -15.46 17.68 -8.53
N ARG A 79 -16.31 18.56 -7.98
CA ARG A 79 -16.00 19.98 -7.84
C ARG A 79 -14.80 20.27 -6.92
N LEU A 80 -14.50 19.42 -5.93
CA LEU A 80 -13.29 19.51 -5.10
C LEU A 80 -12.10 18.92 -5.84
N ILE A 81 -12.25 17.76 -6.48
CA ILE A 81 -11.22 17.12 -7.30
C ILE A 81 -10.69 18.11 -8.35
N SER A 82 -11.61 18.77 -9.09
CA SER A 82 -11.25 19.78 -10.08
C SER A 82 -10.43 20.92 -9.46
N ARG A 83 -10.70 21.32 -8.22
CA ARG A 83 -9.96 22.39 -7.53
C ARG A 83 -8.61 21.94 -6.99
N PHE A 84 -8.52 20.73 -6.52
CA PHE A 84 -7.24 20.17 -6.08
C PHE A 84 -6.22 20.12 -7.23
N GLY A 85 -6.68 19.96 -8.46
CA GLY A 85 -5.86 20.01 -9.67
C GLY A 85 -5.45 21.44 -10.13
N TRP A 86 -5.94 22.53 -9.48
CA TRP A 86 -5.61 23.89 -9.91
C TRP A 86 -4.21 24.35 -9.48
N GLY A 87 -3.58 23.67 -8.54
CA GLY A 87 -2.25 23.97 -8.04
C GLY A 87 -1.17 23.08 -8.66
N VAL A 88 -0.04 23.11 -8.02
CA VAL A 88 1.06 22.18 -8.32
C VAL A 88 0.79 20.86 -7.58
N THR A 89 0.77 19.78 -8.33
CA THR A 89 0.68 18.42 -7.77
C THR A 89 1.99 17.70 -8.06
N GLU A 90 2.68 17.31 -6.98
CA GLU A 90 3.97 16.63 -7.06
C GLU A 90 3.90 15.30 -6.30
N GLU A 91 4.44 14.27 -6.89
CA GLU A 91 4.61 12.96 -6.24
C GLU A 91 5.89 12.93 -5.42
N LEU A 92 5.80 12.50 -4.17
CA LEU A 92 6.96 12.20 -3.34
C LEU A 92 7.38 10.75 -3.58
N PRO A 93 8.46 10.50 -4.33
CA PRO A 93 8.92 9.15 -4.60
C PRO A 93 9.43 8.48 -3.32
N LYS A 94 9.47 7.15 -3.33
CA LYS A 94 10.15 6.40 -2.26
C LYS A 94 11.61 6.82 -2.19
N PRO A 95 12.18 6.89 -0.97
CA PRO A 95 13.58 7.26 -0.80
C PRO A 95 14.51 6.24 -1.47
N ASP A 96 15.51 6.71 -2.18
CA ASP A 96 16.61 5.88 -2.68
C ASP A 96 17.51 5.38 -1.53
N LEU A 97 18.51 4.57 -1.85
CA LEU A 97 19.38 3.96 -0.84
C LEU A 97 20.10 5.02 0.01
N GLU A 98 20.64 6.06 -0.63
CA GLU A 98 21.41 7.11 0.07
C GLU A 98 20.49 7.94 0.98
N LEU A 99 19.32 8.30 0.51
CA LEU A 99 18.35 9.02 1.33
C LEU A 99 17.86 8.16 2.50
N ARG A 100 17.68 6.83 2.31
CA ARG A 100 17.34 5.93 3.41
C ARG A 100 18.43 5.91 4.49
N LYS A 101 19.69 5.87 4.12
CA LYS A 101 20.83 5.94 5.06
C LYS A 101 20.81 7.26 5.85
N GLN A 102 20.63 8.39 5.16
CA GLN A 102 20.51 9.70 5.80
C GLN A 102 19.33 9.77 6.76
N ILE A 103 18.18 9.22 6.40
CA ILE A 103 17.00 9.13 7.27
C ILE A 103 17.31 8.32 8.52
N LEU A 104 17.97 7.16 8.38
CA LEU A 104 18.36 6.30 9.50
C LEU A 104 19.31 7.02 10.46
N HIS A 105 20.35 7.68 9.93
CA HIS A 105 21.26 8.51 10.73
C HIS A 105 20.53 9.61 11.49
N HIS A 106 19.68 10.36 10.79
CA HIS A 106 18.95 11.46 11.42
C HIS A 106 17.96 10.95 12.51
N LYS A 107 17.22 9.89 12.22
CA LYS A 107 16.23 9.33 13.15
C LYS A 107 16.90 8.68 14.37
N SER A 108 18.01 7.97 14.20
CA SER A 108 18.76 7.40 15.30
C SER A 108 19.36 8.48 16.20
N ALA A 109 20.02 9.49 15.63
CA ALA A 109 20.59 10.61 16.37
C ALA A 109 19.53 11.40 17.15
N LYS A 110 18.35 11.65 16.55
CA LYS A 110 17.22 12.32 17.21
C LYS A 110 16.73 11.55 18.45
N ASN A 111 16.86 10.23 18.44
CA ASN A 111 16.48 9.36 19.56
C ASN A 111 17.65 9.03 20.50
N GLY A 112 18.76 9.75 20.39
CA GLY A 112 19.92 9.61 21.29
C GLY A 112 20.75 8.35 21.07
N LEU A 113 20.62 7.68 19.91
CA LEU A 113 21.38 6.48 19.55
C LEU A 113 22.22 6.75 18.32
N SER A 114 23.51 6.34 18.36
CA SER A 114 24.34 6.22 17.17
C SER A 114 24.31 4.78 16.68
N LEU A 115 23.78 4.59 15.46
CA LEU A 115 23.83 3.28 14.82
C LEU A 115 25.17 3.11 14.10
N PRO A 116 25.83 1.93 14.21
CA PRO A 116 27.00 1.60 13.40
C PRO A 116 26.67 1.62 11.88
N ASP A 117 27.63 1.97 11.05
CA ASP A 117 27.42 2.10 9.60
C ASP A 117 27.00 0.79 8.95
N ASP A 118 27.53 -0.34 9.38
CA ASP A 118 27.14 -1.69 8.92
C ASP A 118 25.67 -2.02 9.23
N VAL A 119 25.16 -1.54 10.35
CA VAL A 119 23.74 -1.66 10.73
C VAL A 119 22.87 -0.77 9.85
N ILE A 120 23.32 0.46 9.59
CA ILE A 120 22.61 1.40 8.71
C ILE A 120 22.53 0.84 7.29
N ASP A 121 23.65 0.36 6.77
CA ASP A 121 23.70 -0.23 5.43
C ASP A 121 22.74 -1.43 5.32
N LEU A 122 22.81 -2.34 6.28
CA LEU A 122 21.94 -3.51 6.33
C LEU A 122 20.46 -3.12 6.33
N ILE A 123 20.06 -2.15 7.14
CA ILE A 123 18.65 -1.73 7.22
C ILE A 123 18.24 -1.02 5.93
N ALA A 124 19.07 -0.11 5.41
CA ALA A 124 18.77 0.65 4.22
C ALA A 124 18.63 -0.21 2.95
N GLU A 125 19.37 -1.31 2.86
CA GLU A 125 19.25 -2.26 1.74
C GLU A 125 17.96 -3.07 1.76
N HIS A 126 17.47 -3.43 2.94
CA HIS A 126 16.36 -4.37 3.07
C HIS A 126 15.00 -3.71 3.37
N ALA A 127 14.99 -2.58 4.07
CA ALA A 127 13.77 -1.85 4.40
C ALA A 127 13.48 -0.79 3.30
N THR A 128 12.71 -1.19 2.30
CA THR A 128 12.49 -0.38 1.09
C THR A 128 11.06 0.13 0.93
N ASP A 129 10.14 -0.26 1.82
CA ASP A 129 8.71 0.01 1.62
C ASP A 129 8.33 1.44 1.96
N SER A 130 8.76 1.94 3.12
CA SER A 130 8.38 3.27 3.58
C SER A 130 9.33 3.83 4.64
N VAL A 131 9.34 5.16 4.79
CA VAL A 131 10.06 5.83 5.89
C VAL A 131 9.53 5.39 7.27
N ARG A 132 8.22 5.09 7.37
CA ARG A 132 7.62 4.58 8.62
C ARG A 132 8.20 3.22 9.02
N GLU A 133 8.54 2.38 8.05
CA GLU A 133 9.22 1.11 8.31
C GLU A 133 10.62 1.34 8.88
N LEU A 134 11.41 2.25 8.30
CA LEU A 134 12.72 2.64 8.82
C LEU A 134 12.62 3.16 10.26
N GLU A 135 11.67 4.03 10.53
CA GLU A 135 11.41 4.54 11.90
C GLU A 135 11.04 3.42 12.87
N GLY A 136 10.17 2.50 12.45
CA GLY A 136 9.76 1.35 13.26
C GLY A 136 10.93 0.43 13.62
N ILE A 137 11.86 0.20 12.68
CA ILE A 137 13.06 -0.58 12.92
C ILE A 137 13.97 0.13 13.91
N VAL A 138 14.24 1.44 13.71
CA VAL A 138 15.07 2.24 14.62
C VAL A 138 14.51 2.21 16.03
N MET A 139 13.20 2.46 16.21
CA MET A 139 12.55 2.43 17.51
C MET A 139 12.61 1.04 18.18
N SER A 140 12.44 -0.02 17.40
CA SER A 140 12.54 -1.40 17.90
C SER A 140 13.96 -1.76 18.32
N LEU A 141 14.97 -1.30 17.57
CA LEU A 141 16.38 -1.47 17.93
C LEU A 141 16.72 -0.75 19.24
N ILE A 142 16.34 0.52 19.35
CA ILE A 142 16.55 1.31 20.56
C ILE A 142 15.92 0.63 21.77
N THR A 143 14.64 0.26 21.64
CA THR A 143 13.89 -0.38 22.69
C THR A 143 14.55 -1.68 23.16
N ARG A 144 14.95 -2.56 22.22
CA ARG A 144 15.60 -3.84 22.58
C ARG A 144 16.99 -3.63 23.15
N ALA A 145 17.81 -2.74 22.55
CA ALA A 145 19.14 -2.44 23.06
C ALA A 145 19.07 -1.88 24.50
N THR A 146 18.12 -0.99 24.78
CA THR A 146 17.93 -0.41 26.11
C THR A 146 17.41 -1.42 27.13
N ILE A 147 16.34 -2.17 26.80
CA ILE A 147 15.72 -3.13 27.73
C ILE A 147 16.66 -4.29 28.05
N LEU A 148 17.37 -4.80 27.04
CA LEU A 148 18.24 -5.97 27.19
C LEU A 148 19.67 -5.60 27.55
N ASN A 149 19.98 -4.29 27.62
CA ASN A 149 21.34 -3.75 27.81
C ASN A 149 22.36 -4.37 26.84
N LEU A 150 21.97 -4.47 25.57
CA LEU A 150 22.78 -5.07 24.50
C LEU A 150 23.31 -3.98 23.57
N PRO A 151 24.52 -4.16 23.03
CA PRO A 151 25.01 -3.29 21.97
C PRO A 151 24.16 -3.48 20.68
N VAL A 152 24.04 -2.41 19.89
CA VAL A 152 23.38 -2.49 18.59
C VAL A 152 24.36 -3.11 17.59
N THR A 153 24.03 -4.32 17.14
CA THR A 153 24.83 -5.08 16.18
C THR A 153 24.02 -5.45 14.95
N ALA A 154 24.67 -5.87 13.88
CA ALA A 154 24.02 -6.36 12.67
C ALA A 154 23.12 -7.59 12.96
N GLU A 155 23.51 -8.46 13.92
CA GLU A 155 22.70 -9.61 14.34
C GLU A 155 21.41 -9.17 15.02
N LEU A 156 21.48 -8.18 15.92
CA LEU A 156 20.29 -7.60 16.55
C LEU A 156 19.39 -6.94 15.50
N ALA A 157 19.98 -6.21 14.56
CA ALA A 157 19.26 -5.61 13.44
C ALA A 157 18.51 -6.66 12.60
N LYS A 158 19.14 -7.77 12.24
CA LYS A 158 18.49 -8.88 11.51
C LYS A 158 17.29 -9.47 12.27
N VAL A 159 17.42 -9.63 13.58
CA VAL A 159 16.31 -10.14 14.43
C VAL A 159 15.15 -9.14 14.48
N VAL A 160 15.45 -7.85 14.66
CA VAL A 160 14.44 -6.79 14.67
C VAL A 160 13.75 -6.70 13.31
N MET A 161 14.52 -6.68 12.22
CA MET A 161 13.99 -6.60 10.86
C MET A 161 13.04 -7.75 10.55
N LYS A 162 13.39 -8.99 10.92
CA LYS A 162 12.48 -10.15 10.74
C LYS A 162 11.14 -9.99 11.46
N SER A 163 11.08 -9.22 12.53
CA SER A 163 9.84 -9.00 13.29
C SER A 163 9.09 -7.72 12.88
N THR A 164 9.79 -6.74 12.34
CA THR A 164 9.26 -5.39 12.04
C THR A 164 8.97 -5.21 10.55
N ILE A 165 9.90 -5.66 9.71
CA ILE A 165 9.61 -5.76 8.29
C ILE A 165 8.54 -6.85 8.19
N LYS A 166 7.32 -6.43 7.82
CA LYS A 166 6.42 -7.39 7.17
C LYS A 166 7.28 -7.96 6.06
N VAL A 167 7.70 -9.22 6.20
CA VAL A 167 8.36 -9.91 5.10
C VAL A 167 7.47 -9.56 3.92
N ASN A 168 7.94 -8.68 3.05
CA ASN A 168 7.36 -8.52 1.75
C ASN A 168 7.53 -9.90 1.13
N LYS A 169 6.58 -10.78 1.44
CA LYS A 169 6.24 -11.85 0.52
C LYS A 169 6.01 -11.05 -0.74
N LYS A 170 6.98 -11.09 -1.69
CA LYS A 170 6.83 -10.53 -3.04
C LYS A 170 5.37 -10.72 -3.34
N LYS A 171 4.57 -9.60 -3.46
CA LYS A 171 3.13 -9.75 -3.67
C LYS A 171 3.03 -10.68 -4.83
N ILE A 172 2.66 -11.93 -4.55
CA ILE A 172 2.58 -12.95 -5.58
C ILE A 172 1.57 -12.41 -6.57
N ASN A 173 2.03 -12.00 -7.73
CA ASN A 173 1.17 -11.51 -8.79
C ASN A 173 0.85 -12.65 -9.75
N PHE A 174 -0.17 -12.43 -10.57
CA PHE A 174 -0.65 -13.43 -11.52
C PHE A 174 0.45 -13.88 -12.49
N ASP A 175 1.28 -12.95 -12.97
CA ASP A 175 2.32 -13.23 -13.96
C ASP A 175 3.43 -14.10 -13.36
N MET A 176 3.85 -13.84 -12.12
CA MET A 176 4.78 -14.73 -11.38
C MET A 176 4.22 -16.15 -11.20
N ILE A 177 2.92 -16.29 -10.94
CA ILE A 177 2.28 -17.61 -10.83
C ILE A 177 2.36 -18.33 -12.17
N VAL A 178 2.07 -17.62 -13.27
CA VAL A 178 2.14 -18.19 -14.62
C VAL A 178 3.57 -18.64 -14.95
N GLU A 179 4.57 -17.77 -14.77
CA GLU A 179 5.98 -18.08 -15.04
C GLU A 179 6.47 -19.26 -14.21
N THR A 180 6.21 -19.23 -12.89
CA THR A 180 6.67 -20.31 -11.99
C THR A 180 6.00 -21.65 -12.34
N THR A 181 4.68 -21.62 -12.61
CA THR A 181 3.96 -22.84 -12.97
C THR A 181 4.40 -23.36 -14.33
N ALA A 182 4.59 -22.49 -15.33
CA ALA A 182 5.08 -22.88 -16.65
C ALA A 182 6.48 -23.53 -16.56
N ALA A 183 7.38 -22.97 -15.76
CA ALA A 183 8.69 -23.54 -15.50
C ALA A 183 8.60 -24.92 -14.81
N ALA A 184 7.74 -25.08 -13.80
CA ALA A 184 7.54 -26.35 -13.10
C ALA A 184 6.99 -27.46 -14.00
N PHE A 185 6.18 -27.08 -14.99
CA PHE A 185 5.62 -28.03 -15.97
C PHE A 185 6.44 -28.13 -17.26
N ASN A 186 7.59 -27.43 -17.36
CA ASN A 186 8.49 -27.41 -18.53
C ASN A 186 7.83 -26.91 -19.83
N PHE A 187 7.08 -25.80 -19.76
CA PHE A 187 6.55 -25.12 -20.97
C PHE A 187 6.95 -23.65 -21.03
N ASP A 188 6.78 -23.08 -22.22
CA ASP A 188 6.77 -21.64 -22.42
C ASP A 188 5.50 -21.04 -21.80
N PRO A 189 5.59 -19.94 -20.98
CA PRO A 189 4.44 -19.28 -20.39
C PRO A 189 3.33 -18.94 -21.39
N ASP A 190 3.66 -18.60 -22.61
CA ASP A 190 2.68 -18.23 -23.66
C ASP A 190 1.74 -19.40 -24.04
N VAL A 191 2.17 -20.63 -23.88
CA VAL A 191 1.37 -21.83 -24.15
C VAL A 191 0.15 -21.93 -23.23
N ILE A 192 0.23 -21.34 -22.03
CA ILE A 192 -0.86 -21.32 -21.06
C ILE A 192 -2.09 -20.59 -21.61
N PHE A 193 -1.89 -19.51 -22.39
CA PHE A 193 -2.96 -18.68 -22.94
C PHE A 193 -3.57 -19.25 -24.24
N THR A 194 -2.98 -20.27 -24.81
CA THR A 194 -3.46 -20.90 -26.04
C THR A 194 -4.75 -21.72 -25.83
N LYS A 195 -5.39 -22.14 -26.93
CA LYS A 195 -6.54 -23.08 -26.90
C LYS A 195 -6.12 -24.55 -26.82
N ASN A 196 -4.83 -24.85 -26.59
CA ASN A 196 -4.33 -26.19 -26.49
C ASN A 196 -5.00 -26.95 -25.33
N ARG A 197 -5.42 -28.21 -25.57
CA ARG A 197 -6.15 -29.07 -24.64
C ARG A 197 -5.31 -30.29 -24.15
N MET A 198 -4.01 -30.29 -24.40
CA MET A 198 -3.14 -31.35 -23.87
C MET A 198 -3.26 -31.40 -22.34
N ARG A 199 -3.28 -32.63 -21.79
CA ARG A 199 -3.59 -32.86 -20.36
C ARG A 199 -2.67 -32.08 -19.42
N ASN A 200 -1.38 -32.10 -19.68
CA ASN A 200 -0.39 -31.39 -18.84
C ASN A 200 -0.56 -29.85 -18.89
N ILE A 201 -0.97 -29.28 -20.03
CA ILE A 201 -1.27 -27.84 -20.14
C ILE A 201 -2.59 -27.50 -19.43
N ALA A 202 -3.57 -28.39 -19.50
CA ALA A 202 -4.82 -28.22 -18.77
C ALA A 202 -4.59 -28.30 -17.24
N ASP A 203 -3.77 -29.22 -16.78
CA ASP A 203 -3.37 -29.35 -15.38
C ASP A 203 -2.63 -28.09 -14.90
N ALA A 204 -1.65 -27.59 -15.65
CA ALA A 204 -0.94 -26.35 -15.33
C ALA A 204 -1.90 -25.15 -15.23
N ARG A 205 -2.87 -25.01 -16.14
CA ARG A 205 -3.88 -23.95 -16.03
C ARG A 205 -4.74 -24.07 -14.78
N GLN A 206 -5.12 -25.27 -14.38
CA GLN A 206 -5.89 -25.49 -13.15
C GLN A 206 -5.07 -25.11 -11.93
N VAL A 207 -3.77 -25.45 -11.88
CA VAL A 207 -2.85 -25.02 -10.84
C VAL A 207 -2.72 -23.51 -10.79
N ILE A 208 -2.57 -22.84 -11.93
CA ILE A 208 -2.55 -21.38 -12.00
C ILE A 208 -3.85 -20.76 -11.46
N MET A 209 -5.01 -21.32 -11.82
CA MET A 209 -6.31 -20.87 -11.30
C MET A 209 -6.39 -20.99 -9.77
N TYR A 210 -5.94 -22.11 -9.23
CA TYR A 210 -5.91 -22.35 -7.79
C TYR A 210 -4.96 -21.40 -7.06
N LEU A 211 -3.70 -21.29 -7.53
CA LEU A 211 -2.70 -20.45 -6.91
C LEU A 211 -3.08 -18.95 -7.00
N ALA A 212 -3.60 -18.51 -8.15
CA ALA A 212 -4.07 -17.14 -8.32
C ALA A 212 -5.23 -16.80 -7.38
N ASN A 213 -6.19 -17.71 -7.21
CA ASN A 213 -7.30 -17.53 -6.27
C ASN A 213 -6.83 -17.50 -4.80
N LYS A 214 -5.82 -18.28 -4.46
CA LYS A 214 -5.33 -18.43 -3.08
C LYS A 214 -4.33 -17.35 -2.66
N TYR A 215 -3.50 -16.87 -3.57
CA TYR A 215 -2.37 -15.98 -3.26
C TYR A 215 -2.45 -14.58 -3.86
N THR A 216 -3.52 -14.28 -4.64
CA THR A 216 -3.78 -12.95 -5.18
C THR A 216 -5.18 -12.46 -4.78
N GLU A 217 -5.43 -11.17 -4.92
CA GLU A 217 -6.75 -10.56 -4.66
C GLU A 217 -7.69 -10.65 -5.90
N LEU A 218 -7.33 -11.45 -6.91
CA LEU A 218 -8.10 -11.56 -8.15
C LEU A 218 -9.37 -12.39 -7.93
N SER A 219 -10.50 -11.87 -8.36
CA SER A 219 -11.75 -12.66 -8.40
C SER A 219 -11.66 -13.76 -9.48
N SER A 220 -12.43 -14.82 -9.31
CA SER A 220 -12.50 -15.92 -10.31
C SER A 220 -12.89 -15.42 -11.71
N THR A 221 -13.66 -14.35 -11.80
CA THR A 221 -14.01 -13.69 -13.06
C THR A 221 -12.78 -13.03 -13.69
N MET A 222 -11.97 -12.33 -12.90
CA MET A 222 -10.74 -11.68 -13.37
C MET A 222 -9.68 -12.72 -13.77
N ILE A 223 -9.52 -13.79 -13.00
CA ILE A 223 -8.64 -14.92 -13.36
C ILE A 223 -9.08 -15.54 -14.68
N GLY A 224 -10.39 -15.74 -14.86
CA GLY A 224 -10.95 -16.24 -16.11
C GLY A 224 -10.66 -15.33 -17.31
N ALA A 225 -10.85 -14.02 -17.14
CA ALA A 225 -10.55 -13.03 -18.18
C ALA A 225 -9.07 -13.08 -18.59
N LYS A 226 -8.14 -13.13 -17.64
CA LYS A 226 -6.68 -13.23 -17.89
C LYS A 226 -6.29 -14.51 -18.65
N LEU A 227 -6.95 -15.64 -18.35
CA LEU A 227 -6.66 -16.93 -18.98
C LEU A 227 -7.50 -17.20 -20.26
N GLY A 228 -8.39 -16.29 -20.64
CA GLY A 228 -9.34 -16.49 -21.75
C GLY A 228 -10.32 -17.65 -21.46
N ARG A 229 -10.80 -17.78 -20.22
CA ARG A 229 -11.71 -18.83 -19.75
C ARG A 229 -12.90 -18.24 -19.02
N THR A 230 -13.99 -19.02 -18.91
CA THR A 230 -15.19 -18.61 -18.18
C THR A 230 -14.99 -18.75 -16.66
N HIS A 231 -15.72 -17.97 -15.89
CA HIS A 231 -15.78 -18.08 -14.42
C HIS A 231 -16.07 -19.53 -13.95
N ALA A 232 -17.01 -20.22 -14.60
CA ALA A 232 -17.34 -21.62 -14.28
C ALA A 232 -16.13 -22.57 -14.47
N THR A 233 -15.33 -22.34 -15.53
CA THR A 233 -14.10 -23.11 -15.78
C THR A 233 -13.06 -22.88 -14.68
N VAL A 234 -12.94 -21.65 -14.17
CA VAL A 234 -12.01 -21.32 -13.08
C VAL A 234 -12.42 -22.02 -11.80
N LEU A 235 -13.70 -21.93 -11.41
CA LEU A 235 -14.20 -22.59 -10.21
C LEU A 235 -14.03 -24.14 -10.28
N TYR A 236 -14.31 -24.71 -11.45
CA TYR A 236 -14.08 -26.14 -11.67
C TYR A 236 -12.59 -26.50 -11.53
N GLY A 237 -11.69 -25.71 -12.13
CA GLY A 237 -10.24 -25.93 -12.05
C GLY A 237 -9.73 -25.87 -10.62
N ILE A 238 -10.15 -24.87 -9.84
CA ILE A 238 -9.78 -24.73 -8.41
C ILE A 238 -10.20 -25.99 -7.64
N LYS A 239 -11.47 -26.39 -7.77
CA LYS A 239 -12.00 -27.56 -7.06
C LYS A 239 -11.29 -28.88 -7.48
N THR A 240 -10.90 -28.98 -8.74
CA THR A 240 -10.17 -30.15 -9.24
C THR A 240 -8.79 -30.25 -8.59
N VAL A 241 -8.04 -29.13 -8.47
CA VAL A 241 -6.73 -29.11 -7.81
C VAL A 241 -6.87 -29.43 -6.32
N GLU A 242 -7.83 -28.83 -5.62
CA GLU A 242 -8.09 -29.10 -4.20
C GLU A 242 -8.35 -30.60 -3.94
N ASN A 243 -9.17 -31.22 -4.77
CA ASN A 243 -9.48 -32.65 -4.66
C ASN A 243 -8.25 -33.51 -4.91
N ARG A 244 -7.43 -33.18 -5.93
CA ARG A 244 -6.20 -33.93 -6.25
C ARG A 244 -5.13 -33.82 -5.19
N MET A 245 -4.95 -32.62 -4.62
CA MET A 245 -4.01 -32.39 -3.50
C MET A 245 -4.36 -33.24 -2.27
N GLY A 246 -5.65 -33.52 -2.06
CA GLY A 246 -6.11 -34.40 -0.96
C GLY A 246 -5.83 -35.90 -1.19
N ILE A 247 -5.54 -36.31 -2.43
CA ILE A 247 -5.43 -37.75 -2.81
C ILE A 247 -4.01 -38.09 -3.27
N GLU A 248 -3.34 -37.22 -4.05
CA GLU A 248 -2.08 -37.46 -4.73
C GLU A 248 -0.92 -36.70 -4.06
N LYS A 249 -0.09 -37.38 -3.24
CA LYS A 249 1.07 -36.74 -2.58
C LYS A 249 2.07 -36.13 -3.57
N SER A 250 2.36 -36.81 -4.67
CA SER A 250 3.28 -36.33 -5.70
C SER A 250 2.80 -35.05 -6.39
N PHE A 251 1.49 -34.91 -6.57
CA PHE A 251 0.90 -33.69 -7.12
C PHE A 251 0.97 -32.52 -6.12
N CYS A 252 0.85 -32.83 -4.82
CA CYS A 252 0.97 -31.82 -3.76
C CYS A 252 2.39 -31.23 -3.68
N GLU A 253 3.43 -32.01 -4.01
CA GLU A 253 4.83 -31.55 -4.07
C GLU A 253 5.12 -30.66 -5.29
N THR A 254 4.30 -30.76 -6.34
CA THR A 254 4.45 -29.98 -7.58
C THR A 254 3.70 -28.63 -7.50
N VAL A 255 2.67 -28.52 -6.68
CA VAL A 255 1.80 -27.34 -6.49
C VAL A 255 2.26 -26.50 -5.30
#